data_e2e6f0e952a0e5041c9cdedf3a6e3eb4
#
_entry.id   e2e6f0e952a0e5041c9cdedf3a6e3eb4
#
_cell.length_a   1.000
_cell.length_b   1.000
_cell.length_c   1.000
_cell.angle_alpha   90.00
_cell.angle_beta   90.00
_cell.angle_gamma   90.00
#
_symmetry.space_group_name_H-M   'P 1'
#
loop_
_entity.id
_entity.type
_entity.pdbx_description
1 polymer ?
#
loop_
_entity_poly.entity_id
_entity_poly.type
_entity_poly.pdbx_seq_one_letter_code
_entity_poly.pdbx_strand_id
1 'polypeptide(L)'
;YCCGVRCREARNLKCSEMHLDEGYVDILQSKAHRDRRLYLSDELIDYLKRYDEAISKCFPDREYFFPGGAGGMCSSTAISANFRNIWLSAGLKRDGKVKPRAYDFRHHFACANIMKWADEGKDVHAMLPYLMRYMGHTTLDSTYYYIHLIPDFFPKYIKLTVSTEDLIPEVENYEV
;
A
#
# COMPACT_ATOMS: atom_id res chain seq x y z
N TYR A 1 3.30 5.57 -0.02
CA TYR A 1 1.93 6.03 0.12
C TYR A 1 1.09 5.65 -1.11
N CYS A 2 1.36 6.20 -2.29
CA CYS A 2 0.51 6.06 -3.49
C CYS A 2 0.34 4.63 -4.01
N CYS A 3 1.32 3.75 -3.82
CA CYS A 3 1.30 2.37 -4.34
C CYS A 3 1.20 1.30 -3.25
N GLY A 4 1.09 1.67 -1.99
CA GLY A 4 0.99 0.71 -0.88
C GLY A 4 2.12 -0.33 -0.80
N VAL A 5 3.30 -0.07 -1.38
CA VAL A 5 4.46 -0.98 -1.34
C VAL A 5 5.01 -1.14 0.07
N ARG A 6 5.64 -2.29 0.35
CA ARG A 6 6.34 -2.48 1.62
C ARG A 6 7.60 -1.63 1.66
N CYS A 7 7.96 -1.09 2.84
CA CYS A 7 9.20 -0.32 2.99
C CYS A 7 10.43 -1.10 2.52
N ARG A 8 10.45 -2.45 2.71
CA ARG A 8 11.53 -3.30 2.21
C ARG A 8 11.57 -3.36 0.69
N GLU A 9 10.40 -3.45 0.02
CA GLU A 9 10.31 -3.46 -1.44
C GLU A 9 10.82 -2.12 -2.00
N ALA A 10 10.34 -1.00 -1.46
CA ALA A 10 10.80 0.33 -1.88
C ALA A 10 12.33 0.52 -1.70
N ARG A 11 12.90 0.02 -0.60
CA ARG A 11 14.35 0.12 -0.35
C ARG A 11 15.19 -0.72 -1.30
N ASN A 12 14.67 -1.87 -1.71
CA ASN A 12 15.37 -2.80 -2.59
C ASN A 12 15.14 -2.51 -4.06
N LEU A 13 14.27 -1.53 -4.38
CA LEU A 13 13.90 -1.22 -5.75
C LEU A 13 15.12 -0.74 -6.53
N LYS A 14 15.42 -1.43 -7.62
CA LYS A 14 16.54 -1.10 -8.51
C LYS A 14 16.11 -0.11 -9.60
N CYS A 15 17.08 0.63 -10.13
CA CYS A 15 16.83 1.53 -11.26
C CYS A 15 16.29 0.75 -12.48
N SER A 16 16.77 -0.48 -12.72
CA SER A 16 16.32 -1.35 -13.81
C SER A 16 14.87 -1.86 -13.66
N GLU A 17 14.26 -1.71 -12.50
CA GLU A 17 12.88 -2.13 -12.22
C GLU A 17 11.90 -0.95 -12.34
N MET A 18 12.41 0.27 -12.54
CA MET A 18 11.63 1.49 -12.71
C MET A 18 11.47 1.83 -14.19
N HIS A 19 10.26 1.80 -14.69
CA HIS A 19 9.91 2.05 -16.09
C HIS A 19 9.04 3.30 -16.16
N LEU A 20 9.68 4.46 -15.88
CA LEU A 20 8.96 5.73 -15.73
C LEU A 20 8.36 6.25 -17.04
N ASP A 21 8.96 5.90 -18.19
CA ASP A 21 8.43 6.30 -19.50
C ASP A 21 7.21 5.46 -19.91
N GLU A 22 7.17 4.20 -19.46
CA GLU A 22 6.05 3.29 -19.67
C GLU A 22 5.01 3.37 -18.55
N GLY A 23 5.31 4.08 -17.47
CA GLY A 23 4.38 4.36 -16.38
C GLY A 23 4.16 3.23 -15.38
N TYR A 24 5.16 2.35 -15.19
CA TYR A 24 5.03 1.26 -14.22
C TYR A 24 6.34 0.98 -13.47
N VAL A 25 6.24 0.18 -12.42
CA VAL A 25 7.35 -0.37 -11.64
C VAL A 25 7.15 -1.86 -11.43
N ASP A 26 8.22 -2.64 -11.58
CA ASP A 26 8.25 -4.07 -11.30
C ASP A 26 8.76 -4.30 -9.87
N ILE A 27 7.93 -4.89 -9.03
CA ILE A 27 8.31 -5.30 -7.67
C ILE A 27 8.75 -6.76 -7.74
N LEU A 28 10.07 -6.95 -7.83
CA LEU A 28 10.70 -8.26 -7.93
C LEU A 28 11.21 -8.73 -6.56
N GLN A 29 11.51 -10.03 -6.44
CA GLN A 29 12.04 -10.65 -5.23
C GLN A 29 11.21 -10.34 -3.96
N SER A 30 9.90 -10.24 -4.13
CA SER A 30 9.00 -10.02 -3.01
C SER A 30 8.98 -11.23 -2.07
N LYS A 31 8.59 -11.01 -0.82
CA LYS A 31 8.38 -12.12 0.14
C LYS A 31 7.39 -13.13 -0.46
N ALA A 32 7.78 -14.40 -0.53
CA ALA A 32 7.03 -15.52 -1.15
C ALA A 32 6.99 -15.49 -2.70
N HIS A 33 8.01 -14.92 -3.37
CA HIS A 33 8.15 -14.91 -4.83
C HIS A 33 6.89 -14.42 -5.57
N ARG A 34 6.23 -13.39 -5.05
CA ARG A 34 5.07 -12.76 -5.68
C ARG A 34 5.48 -11.47 -6.35
N ASP A 35 6.18 -11.62 -7.43
CA ASP A 35 6.55 -10.51 -8.29
C ASP A 35 5.28 -9.93 -8.92
N ARG A 36 5.25 -8.62 -9.04
CA ARG A 36 4.08 -7.92 -9.56
C ARG A 36 4.46 -6.58 -10.17
N ARG A 37 3.70 -6.19 -11.17
CA ARG A 37 3.78 -4.87 -11.79
C ARG A 37 2.77 -3.94 -11.17
N LEU A 38 3.21 -2.71 -10.85
CA LEU A 38 2.36 -1.66 -10.34
C LEU A 38 2.39 -0.49 -11.33
N TYR A 39 1.21 -0.10 -11.80
CA TYR A 39 1.07 1.10 -12.63
C TYR A 39 1.06 2.34 -11.74
N LEU A 40 1.71 3.40 -12.23
CA LEU A 40 1.89 4.66 -11.54
C LEU A 40 0.91 5.69 -12.11
N SER A 41 0.44 6.62 -11.29
CA SER A 41 -0.31 7.78 -11.81
C SER A 41 0.65 8.78 -12.46
N ASP A 42 0.15 9.57 -13.40
CA ASP A 42 0.94 10.59 -14.11
C ASP A 42 1.64 11.55 -13.14
N GLU A 43 0.92 11.98 -12.10
CA GLU A 43 1.49 12.86 -11.05
C GLU A 43 2.67 12.20 -10.31
N LEU A 44 2.57 10.88 -10.03
CA LEU A 44 3.64 10.15 -9.37
C LEU A 44 4.83 9.94 -10.32
N ILE A 45 4.57 9.68 -11.60
CA ILE A 45 5.61 9.58 -12.63
C ILE A 45 6.40 10.88 -12.72
N ASP A 46 5.73 12.01 -12.82
CA ASP A 46 6.38 13.34 -12.88
C ASP A 46 7.20 13.61 -11.62
N TYR A 47 6.69 13.24 -10.46
CA TYR A 47 7.42 13.37 -9.20
C TYR A 47 8.68 12.50 -9.17
N LEU A 48 8.57 11.24 -9.61
CA LEU A 48 9.67 10.28 -9.63
C LEU A 48 10.72 10.64 -10.70
N LYS A 49 10.34 11.17 -11.86
CA LYS A 49 11.27 11.68 -12.87
C LYS A 49 12.11 12.84 -12.33
N ARG A 50 11.49 13.81 -11.66
CA ARG A 50 12.22 14.93 -11.02
C ARG A 50 13.16 14.43 -9.92
N TYR A 51 12.73 13.43 -9.15
CA TYR A 51 13.60 12.80 -8.16
C TYR A 51 14.78 12.11 -8.82
N ASP A 52 14.54 11.33 -9.87
CA ASP A 52 15.56 10.59 -10.61
C ASP A 52 16.63 11.51 -11.21
N GLU A 53 16.22 12.60 -11.84
CA GLU A 53 17.12 13.64 -12.35
C GLU A 53 17.99 14.29 -11.26
N ALA A 54 17.40 14.55 -10.10
CA ALA A 54 18.12 15.17 -8.99
C ALA A 54 19.13 14.21 -8.35
N ILE A 55 18.71 12.96 -8.10
CA ILE A 55 19.56 11.98 -7.39
C ILE A 55 20.68 11.45 -8.30
N SER A 56 20.48 11.38 -9.63
CA SER A 56 21.47 10.96 -10.60
C SER A 56 22.70 11.90 -10.64
N LYS A 57 22.53 13.16 -10.28
CA LYS A 57 23.64 14.10 -10.13
C LYS A 57 24.56 13.75 -8.95
N CYS A 58 24.02 13.14 -7.91
CA CYS A 58 24.77 12.74 -6.72
C CYS A 58 25.31 11.29 -6.84
N PHE A 59 24.56 10.41 -7.50
CA PHE A 59 24.85 8.97 -7.62
C PHE A 59 24.55 8.51 -9.06
N PRO A 60 25.39 8.83 -10.05
CA PRO A 60 25.13 8.53 -11.47
C PRO A 60 25.02 7.03 -11.76
N ASP A 61 25.85 6.21 -11.12
CA ASP A 61 25.94 4.77 -11.34
C ASP A 61 25.23 3.94 -10.25
N ARG A 62 24.18 4.52 -9.63
CA ARG A 62 23.46 3.82 -8.55
C ARG A 62 22.71 2.61 -9.03
N GLU A 63 22.77 1.53 -8.27
CA GLU A 63 21.96 0.33 -8.49
C GLU A 63 20.52 0.52 -7.99
N TYR A 64 20.36 1.15 -6.82
CA TYR A 64 19.07 1.33 -6.16
C TYR A 64 18.42 2.65 -6.55
N PHE A 65 17.13 2.61 -6.86
CA PHE A 65 16.39 3.82 -7.24
C PHE A 65 16.35 4.84 -6.08
N PHE A 66 16.19 4.34 -4.84
CA PHE A 66 16.26 5.15 -3.62
C PHE A 66 17.55 4.82 -2.84
N PRO A 67 18.70 5.39 -3.21
CA PRO A 67 19.97 5.07 -2.56
C PRO A 67 20.01 5.61 -1.14
N GLY A 68 20.79 4.95 -0.30
CA GLY A 68 21.24 5.50 0.98
C GLY A 68 22.33 6.54 0.80
N GLY A 69 22.74 7.19 1.89
CA GLY A 69 23.73 8.29 1.85
C GLY A 69 25.10 7.90 1.28
N ALA A 70 25.45 6.62 1.24
CA ALA A 70 26.68 6.11 0.60
C ALA A 70 26.45 5.53 -0.81
N GLY A 71 25.29 5.75 -1.42
CA GLY A 71 24.97 5.27 -2.77
C GLY A 71 24.40 3.83 -2.82
N GLY A 72 24.59 3.03 -1.77
CA GLY A 72 24.05 1.68 -1.67
C GLY A 72 22.58 1.65 -1.21
N MET A 73 22.09 0.47 -0.87
CA MET A 73 20.71 0.29 -0.38
C MET A 73 20.42 1.14 0.86
N CYS A 74 19.27 1.83 0.86
CA CYS A 74 18.81 2.59 2.03
C CYS A 74 18.51 1.67 3.22
N SER A 75 19.02 1.96 4.41
CA SER A 75 18.77 1.15 5.61
C SER A 75 17.36 1.36 6.18
N SER A 76 16.84 0.37 6.91
CA SER A 76 15.54 0.52 7.59
C SER A 76 15.57 1.58 8.69
N THR A 77 16.71 1.73 9.34
CA THR A 77 16.94 2.76 10.36
C THR A 77 16.93 4.17 9.74
N ALA A 78 17.52 4.34 8.55
CA ALA A 78 17.49 5.61 7.82
C ALA A 78 16.05 6.01 7.45
N ILE A 79 15.24 5.08 6.94
CA ILE A 79 13.81 5.38 6.66
C ILE A 79 13.09 5.82 7.93
N SER A 80 13.26 5.09 9.04
CA SER A 80 12.59 5.42 10.31
C SER A 80 13.04 6.78 10.85
N ALA A 81 14.33 7.09 10.72
CA ALA A 81 14.87 8.38 11.16
C ALA A 81 14.36 9.53 10.27
N ASN A 82 14.43 9.38 8.95
CA ASN A 82 13.95 10.38 8.00
C ASN A 82 12.45 10.60 8.14
N PHE A 83 11.66 9.55 8.27
CA PHE A 83 10.22 9.67 8.53
C PHE A 83 9.94 10.48 9.79
N ARG A 84 10.64 10.17 10.88
CA ARG A 84 10.49 10.90 12.15
C ARG A 84 10.83 12.40 11.99
N ASN A 85 11.93 12.70 11.30
CA ASN A 85 12.36 14.08 11.08
C ASN A 85 11.35 14.85 10.22
N ILE A 86 10.87 14.26 9.12
CA ILE A 86 9.84 14.84 8.25
C ILE A 86 8.54 15.05 9.03
N TRP A 87 8.11 14.08 9.83
CA TRP A 87 6.91 14.16 10.66
C TRP A 87 6.97 15.35 11.63
N LEU A 88 8.09 15.51 12.31
CA LEU A 88 8.30 16.62 13.24
C LEU A 88 8.42 17.96 12.51
N SER A 89 9.12 18.01 11.38
CA SER A 89 9.24 19.23 10.55
C SER A 89 7.90 19.69 9.97
N ALA A 90 6.95 18.76 9.77
CA ALA A 90 5.58 19.08 9.38
C ALA A 90 4.72 19.57 10.56
N GLY A 91 5.27 19.77 11.75
CA GLY A 91 4.56 20.22 12.95
C GLY A 91 3.64 19.15 13.58
N LEU A 92 3.76 17.90 13.15
CA LEU A 92 2.90 16.82 13.62
C LEU A 92 3.43 16.24 14.93
N LYS A 93 2.53 16.03 15.89
CA LYS A 93 2.87 15.50 17.21
C LYS A 93 3.07 13.97 17.19
N ARG A 94 3.89 13.45 18.09
CA ARG A 94 4.14 12.02 18.31
C ARG A 94 3.93 11.64 19.79
N ASP A 95 2.97 12.23 20.43
CA ASP A 95 2.67 12.11 21.88
C ASP A 95 1.69 10.97 22.22
N GLY A 96 1.11 10.31 21.22
CA GLY A 96 0.25 9.16 21.43
C GLY A 96 0.98 7.90 21.94
N LYS A 97 0.21 6.94 22.49
CA LYS A 97 0.73 5.62 22.92
C LYS A 97 1.38 4.86 21.77
N VAL A 98 0.78 4.95 20.55
CA VAL A 98 1.32 4.35 19.32
C VAL A 98 1.93 5.46 18.49
N LYS A 99 3.23 5.34 18.20
CA LYS A 99 3.95 6.33 17.40
C LYS A 99 3.81 6.03 15.91
N PRO A 100 3.47 7.03 15.06
CA PRO A 100 3.40 6.87 13.62
C PRO A 100 4.71 6.34 13.02
N ARG A 101 4.62 5.50 12.02
CA ARG A 101 5.73 4.86 11.31
C ARG A 101 5.53 4.98 9.79
N ALA A 102 6.59 4.97 9.02
CA ALA A 102 6.50 4.97 7.56
C ALA A 102 5.67 3.79 7.01
N TYR A 103 5.67 2.64 7.71
CA TYR A 103 4.87 1.47 7.34
C TYR A 103 3.35 1.73 7.40
N ASP A 104 2.91 2.65 8.24
CA ASP A 104 1.49 2.97 8.43
C ASP A 104 0.86 3.59 7.17
N PHE A 105 1.66 4.15 6.27
CA PHE A 105 1.19 4.58 4.94
C PHE A 105 0.64 3.43 4.09
N ARG A 106 1.17 2.23 4.25
CA ARG A 106 0.64 1.06 3.56
C ARG A 106 -0.72 0.63 4.14
N HIS A 107 -0.88 0.73 5.46
CA HIS A 107 -2.19 0.53 6.11
C HIS A 107 -3.21 1.56 5.60
N HIS A 108 -2.81 2.83 5.57
CA HIS A 108 -3.66 3.90 5.05
C HIS A 108 -4.07 3.64 3.59
N PHE A 109 -3.14 3.24 2.73
CA PHE A 109 -3.42 2.89 1.33
C PHE A 109 -4.52 1.82 1.23
N ALA A 110 -4.41 0.74 1.99
CA ALA A 110 -5.42 -0.32 1.99
C ALA A 110 -6.78 0.17 2.47
N CYS A 111 -6.81 0.85 3.63
CA CYS A 111 -8.04 1.39 4.20
C CYS A 111 -8.71 2.41 3.28
N ALA A 112 -7.94 3.32 2.67
CA ALA A 112 -8.46 4.34 1.77
C ALA A 112 -9.11 3.72 0.51
N ASN A 113 -8.51 2.66 -0.07
CA ASN A 113 -9.11 1.96 -1.21
C ASN A 113 -10.40 1.23 -0.81
N ILE A 114 -10.42 0.53 0.32
CA ILE A 114 -11.61 -0.14 0.83
C ILE A 114 -12.75 0.86 1.05
N MET A 115 -12.46 1.99 1.71
CA MET A 115 -13.44 3.05 1.95
C MET A 115 -13.96 3.66 0.65
N LYS A 116 -13.06 3.95 -0.30
CA LYS A 116 -13.43 4.47 -1.62
C LYS A 116 -14.40 3.54 -2.33
N TRP A 117 -14.12 2.22 -2.34
CA TRP A 117 -15.01 1.25 -2.98
C TRP A 117 -16.38 1.17 -2.29
N ALA A 118 -16.40 1.22 -0.97
CA ALA A 118 -17.67 1.26 -0.22
C ALA A 118 -18.48 2.54 -0.53
N ASP A 119 -17.82 3.70 -0.60
CA ASP A 119 -18.47 4.96 -0.94
C ASP A 119 -18.99 5.00 -2.41
N GLU A 120 -18.31 4.28 -3.31
CA GLU A 120 -18.73 4.09 -4.71
C GLU A 120 -19.81 2.99 -4.86
N GLY A 121 -20.24 2.34 -3.77
CA GLY A 121 -21.23 1.26 -3.80
C GLY A 121 -20.75 -0.03 -4.45
N LYS A 122 -19.43 -0.23 -4.56
CA LYS A 122 -18.83 -1.45 -5.09
C LYS A 122 -18.88 -2.58 -4.06
N ASP A 123 -19.03 -3.81 -4.54
CA ASP A 123 -18.88 -4.99 -3.69
C ASP A 123 -17.43 -5.09 -3.18
N VAL A 124 -17.23 -4.70 -1.94
CA VAL A 124 -15.92 -4.70 -1.30
C VAL A 124 -15.33 -6.12 -1.23
N HIS A 125 -16.16 -7.15 -0.99
CA HIS A 125 -15.68 -8.54 -0.96
C HIS A 125 -15.12 -8.99 -2.31
N ALA A 126 -15.80 -8.65 -3.39
CA ALA A 126 -15.31 -8.93 -4.74
C ALA A 126 -14.01 -8.19 -5.06
N MET A 127 -13.78 -7.02 -4.43
CA MET A 127 -12.57 -6.21 -4.65
C MET A 127 -11.37 -6.63 -3.78
N LEU A 128 -11.58 -7.29 -2.63
CA LEU A 128 -10.49 -7.69 -1.73
C LEU A 128 -9.41 -8.59 -2.37
N PRO A 129 -9.74 -9.59 -3.22
CA PRO A 129 -8.72 -10.39 -3.91
C PRO A 129 -7.79 -9.55 -4.80
N TYR A 130 -8.32 -8.51 -5.44
CA TYR A 130 -7.51 -7.58 -6.25
C TYR A 130 -6.55 -6.78 -5.36
N LEU A 131 -7.05 -6.25 -4.24
CA LEU A 131 -6.20 -5.54 -3.27
C LEU A 131 -5.12 -6.47 -2.69
N MET A 132 -5.49 -7.71 -2.35
CA MET A 132 -4.58 -8.75 -1.88
C MET A 132 -3.43 -8.95 -2.88
N ARG A 133 -3.77 -9.15 -4.15
CA ARG A 133 -2.78 -9.36 -5.22
C ARG A 133 -1.91 -8.12 -5.44
N TYR A 134 -2.53 -6.94 -5.50
CA TYR A 134 -1.84 -5.66 -5.67
C TYR A 134 -0.83 -5.40 -4.54
N MET A 135 -1.22 -5.63 -3.31
CA MET A 135 -0.35 -5.47 -2.14
C MET A 135 0.66 -6.62 -1.98
N GLY A 136 0.52 -7.73 -2.73
CA GLY A 136 1.39 -8.91 -2.59
C GLY A 136 1.20 -9.63 -1.26
N HIS A 137 -0.05 -9.76 -0.77
CA HIS A 137 -0.39 -10.60 0.35
C HIS A 137 -0.49 -12.07 -0.06
N THR A 138 -0.11 -12.97 0.84
CA THR A 138 -0.16 -14.42 0.60
C THR A 138 -1.54 -15.00 0.87
N THR A 139 -2.28 -14.41 1.79
CA THR A 139 -3.62 -14.84 2.21
C THR A 139 -4.59 -13.66 2.23
N LEU A 140 -5.87 -13.96 2.06
CA LEU A 140 -6.94 -12.98 2.19
C LEU A 140 -7.02 -12.42 3.62
N ASP A 141 -6.72 -13.22 4.64
CA ASP A 141 -6.74 -12.78 6.04
C ASP A 141 -5.89 -11.54 6.28
N SER A 142 -4.71 -11.48 5.61
CA SER A 142 -3.85 -10.30 5.65
C SER A 142 -4.51 -9.04 5.08
N THR A 143 -5.54 -9.20 4.25
CA THR A 143 -6.29 -8.09 3.65
C THR A 143 -7.56 -7.83 4.46
N TYR A 144 -8.24 -8.86 4.95
CA TYR A 144 -9.38 -8.73 5.87
C TYR A 144 -9.01 -7.98 7.15
N TYR A 145 -7.77 -8.09 7.61
CA TYR A 145 -7.26 -7.30 8.73
C TYR A 145 -7.53 -5.80 8.59
N TYR A 146 -7.47 -5.25 7.35
CA TYR A 146 -7.72 -3.82 7.13
C TYR A 146 -9.19 -3.43 7.31
N ILE A 147 -10.13 -4.32 7.08
CA ILE A 147 -11.55 -4.09 7.33
C ILE A 147 -11.78 -3.82 8.81
N HIS A 148 -11.11 -4.58 9.68
CA HIS A 148 -11.21 -4.40 11.13
C HIS A 148 -10.54 -3.12 11.64
N LEU A 149 -9.66 -2.49 10.86
CA LEU A 149 -9.02 -1.24 11.22
C LEU A 149 -9.86 0.01 10.92
N ILE A 150 -10.99 -0.14 10.23
CA ILE A 150 -11.84 0.99 9.83
C ILE A 150 -13.09 1.00 10.71
N PRO A 151 -13.14 1.81 11.79
CA PRO A 151 -14.30 1.85 12.70
C PRO A 151 -15.61 2.22 11.99
N ASP A 152 -15.52 3.14 11.00
CA ASP A 152 -16.68 3.65 10.25
C ASP A 152 -17.11 2.71 9.10
N PHE A 153 -16.37 1.65 8.83
CA PHE A 153 -16.68 0.70 7.77
C PHE A 153 -17.87 -0.20 8.14
N PHE A 154 -17.94 -0.65 9.40
CA PHE A 154 -18.98 -1.55 9.85
C PHE A 154 -20.40 -1.06 9.60
N PRO A 155 -20.77 0.19 9.92
CA PRO A 155 -22.12 0.70 9.63
C PRO A 155 -22.44 0.76 8.13
N LYS A 156 -21.44 1.08 7.30
CA LYS A 156 -21.59 1.12 5.83
C LYS A 156 -21.67 -0.31 5.26
N TYR A 157 -20.85 -1.20 5.77
CA TYR A 157 -20.78 -2.59 5.38
C TYR A 157 -22.10 -3.34 5.69
N ILE A 158 -22.66 -3.17 6.89
CA ILE A 158 -23.95 -3.73 7.26
C ILE A 158 -25.05 -3.28 6.29
N LYS A 159 -25.07 -2.01 5.90
CA LYS A 159 -26.05 -1.51 4.93
C LYS A 159 -25.92 -2.15 3.55
N LEU A 160 -24.71 -2.53 3.14
CA LEU A 160 -24.45 -3.21 1.86
C LEU A 160 -24.77 -4.71 1.93
N THR A 161 -24.62 -5.34 3.11
CA THR A 161 -24.89 -6.79 3.31
C THR A 161 -26.34 -7.09 3.63
N VAL A 162 -27.07 -6.19 4.26
CA VAL A 162 -28.52 -6.36 4.51
C VAL A 162 -29.33 -6.55 3.22
N SER A 163 -28.84 -6.01 2.09
CA SER A 163 -29.48 -6.26 0.78
C SER A 163 -29.22 -7.67 0.23
N THR A 164 -28.30 -8.44 0.83
CA THR A 164 -27.97 -9.82 0.43
C THR A 164 -28.57 -10.87 1.34
N GLU A 165 -29.04 -10.51 2.54
CA GLU A 165 -29.74 -11.46 3.43
C GLU A 165 -31.09 -11.91 2.85
N ASP A 166 -31.74 -11.07 2.03
CA ASP A 166 -32.95 -11.45 1.29
C ASP A 166 -32.73 -12.48 0.16
N LEU A 167 -31.46 -12.84 -0.12
CA LEU A 167 -31.10 -13.80 -1.16
C LEU A 167 -30.76 -15.20 -0.62
N ILE A 168 -30.71 -15.39 0.69
CA ILE A 168 -30.54 -16.71 1.29
C ILE A 168 -31.95 -17.35 1.45
N PRO A 169 -32.28 -18.42 0.72
CA PRO A 169 -33.55 -19.11 0.93
C PRO A 169 -33.60 -19.61 2.38
N GLU A 170 -34.69 -19.36 3.07
CA GLU A 170 -34.94 -20.01 4.36
C GLU A 170 -34.86 -21.54 4.17
N VAL A 171 -33.91 -22.14 4.87
CA VAL A 171 -33.80 -23.60 4.91
C VAL A 171 -35.01 -24.11 5.68
N GLU A 172 -35.99 -24.69 4.98
CA GLU A 172 -37.09 -25.41 5.64
C GLU A 172 -36.51 -26.48 6.57
N ASN A 173 -36.87 -26.41 7.85
CA ASN A 173 -36.48 -27.40 8.83
C ASN A 173 -37.03 -28.76 8.38
N TYR A 174 -36.16 -29.65 7.93
CA TYR A 174 -36.48 -31.06 7.79
C TYR A 174 -36.51 -31.63 9.20
N GLU A 175 -37.71 -31.78 9.75
CA GLU A 175 -37.92 -32.64 10.92
C GLU A 175 -37.63 -34.10 10.52
N VAL A 176 -36.67 -34.72 11.22
CA VAL A 176 -36.34 -36.14 11.13
C VAL A 176 -37.19 -36.93 12.14
#